data_92ff03c14a1b7d80d3bd9a8d53f45b42
#
_entry.id   92ff03c14a1b7d80d3bd9a8d53f45b42
#
_cell.length_a   1.000
_cell.length_b   1.000
_cell.length_c   1.000
_cell.angle_alpha   90.00
_cell.angle_beta   90.00
_cell.angle_gamma   90.00
#
_symmetry.space_group_name_H-M   'P 1'
#
loop_
_entity.id
_entity.type
_entity.pdbx_description
1 polymer ?
#
loop_
_entity_poly.entity_id
_entity_poly.type
_entity_poly.pdbx_seq_one_letter_code
_entity_poly.pdbx_strand_id
1 'polypeptide(L)'
;MIYFSDSQRVIAAAFSKTANIEFKILQKGKSGKWDKAQVVAYASKDNFTNELKPMLVKAEQIYNENCGICHVLPEPSHSKANQWPGLLQSMLSRTAIEKNDEWLVIQYLQKHSEDVKLKEIK
;
A
#
# COMPACT_ATOMS: atom_id res chain seq x y z
N MET A 1 7.51 6.48 -5.67
CA MET A 1 6.25 6.19 -4.96
C MET A 1 5.63 7.44 -4.39
N ILE A 2 4.32 7.46 -4.31
CA ILE A 2 3.56 8.55 -3.71
C ILE A 2 2.89 8.02 -2.45
N TYR A 3 2.98 8.78 -1.36
CA TYR A 3 2.42 8.39 -0.07
C TYR A 3 1.30 9.33 0.34
N PHE A 4 0.37 8.84 1.15
CA PHE A 4 -0.72 9.67 1.68
C PHE A 4 -0.22 10.73 2.66
N SER A 5 0.86 10.42 3.39
CA SER A 5 1.46 11.38 4.31
C SER A 5 2.97 11.14 4.41
N ASP A 6 3.69 12.12 4.96
CA ASP A 6 5.12 12.00 5.18
C ASP A 6 5.48 11.18 6.43
N SER A 7 4.54 11.00 7.33
CA SER A 7 4.80 10.36 8.63
C SER A 7 4.56 8.84 8.60
N GLN A 8 3.50 8.40 7.95
CA GLN A 8 3.08 6.99 8.01
C GLN A 8 3.50 6.17 6.78
N ARG A 9 3.77 6.82 5.67
CA ARG A 9 4.21 6.19 4.42
C ARG A 9 3.28 5.11 3.88
N VAL A 10 1.97 5.31 4.04
CA VAL A 10 0.99 4.47 3.36
C VAL A 10 1.03 4.81 1.87
N ILE A 11 1.25 3.79 1.05
CA ILE A 11 1.44 3.98 -0.39
C ILE A 11 0.11 4.35 -1.04
N ALA A 12 0.07 5.50 -1.70
CA ALA A 12 -1.08 5.93 -2.48
C ALA A 12 -0.98 5.50 -3.95
N ALA A 13 0.23 5.58 -4.50
CA ALA A 13 0.48 5.16 -5.87
C ALA A 13 1.95 4.79 -6.07
N ALA A 14 2.18 3.84 -6.97
CA ALA A 14 3.52 3.44 -7.37
C ALA A 14 3.61 3.46 -8.90
N PHE A 15 4.71 3.99 -9.41
CA PHE A 15 4.97 4.07 -10.84
C PHE A 15 6.27 3.36 -11.17
N SER A 16 6.38 2.83 -12.39
CA SER A 16 7.62 2.22 -12.85
C SER A 16 8.73 3.28 -12.96
N LYS A 17 9.98 2.84 -12.88
CA LYS A 17 11.13 3.74 -13.01
C LYS A 17 11.20 4.43 -14.36
N THR A 18 10.61 3.82 -15.39
CA THR A 18 10.59 4.34 -16.76
C THR A 18 9.35 5.17 -17.06
N ALA A 19 8.41 5.27 -16.14
CA ALA A 19 7.20 6.05 -16.34
C ALA A 19 7.52 7.54 -16.38
N ASN A 20 7.06 8.20 -17.41
CA ASN A 20 7.20 9.64 -17.56
C ASN A 20 5.97 10.32 -16.94
N ILE A 21 6.05 10.58 -15.63
CA ILE A 21 4.94 11.13 -14.86
C ILE A 21 5.24 12.60 -14.58
N GLU A 22 4.31 13.46 -14.98
CA GLU A 22 4.36 14.86 -14.63
C GLU A 22 3.68 15.08 -13.28
N PHE A 23 4.31 15.85 -12.43
CA PHE A 23 3.71 16.21 -11.15
C PHE A 23 3.91 17.69 -10.87
N LYS A 24 2.93 18.26 -10.15
CA LYS A 24 2.95 19.64 -9.74
C LYS A 24 3.15 19.70 -8.23
N ILE A 25 4.15 20.45 -7.77
CA ILE A 25 4.37 20.64 -6.35
C ILE A 25 3.36 21.68 -5.85
N LEU A 26 2.51 21.27 -4.92
CA LEU A 26 1.50 22.14 -4.33
C LEU A 26 2.05 22.91 -3.12
N GLN A 27 2.93 22.26 -2.36
CA GLN A 27 3.53 22.86 -1.18
C GLN A 27 4.85 22.16 -0.88
N LYS A 28 5.91 22.93 -0.68
CA LYS A 28 7.21 22.36 -0.28
C LYS A 28 7.19 22.04 1.21
N GLY A 29 7.73 20.86 1.54
CA GLY A 29 7.85 20.43 2.91
C GLY A 29 8.95 21.19 3.66
N LYS A 30 8.76 21.34 4.95
CA LYS A 30 9.71 22.07 5.82
C LYS A 30 11.04 21.33 5.99
N SER A 31 11.02 20.00 5.88
CA SER A 31 12.22 19.17 6.06
C SER A 31 13.11 19.10 4.82
N GLY A 32 12.64 19.58 3.67
CA GLY A 32 13.34 19.43 2.39
C GLY A 32 13.30 18.03 1.79
N LYS A 33 12.72 17.05 2.49
CA LYS A 33 12.63 15.67 2.04
C LYS A 33 11.30 15.34 1.36
N TRP A 34 10.24 16.03 1.76
CA TRP A 34 8.88 15.72 1.33
C TRP A 34 8.18 16.97 0.83
N ASP A 35 7.56 16.86 -0.31
CA ASP A 35 6.73 17.90 -0.87
C ASP A 35 5.32 17.35 -1.10
N LYS A 36 4.33 18.23 -0.94
CA LYS A 36 2.96 17.89 -1.32
C LYS A 36 2.83 18.10 -2.82
N ALA A 37 2.47 17.05 -3.55
CA ALA A 37 2.40 17.07 -5.00
C ALA A 37 1.03 16.63 -5.51
N GLN A 38 0.69 17.12 -6.70
CA GLN A 38 -0.45 16.66 -7.46
C GLN A 38 0.07 15.88 -8.67
N VAL A 39 -0.47 14.69 -8.86
CA VAL A 39 -0.11 13.82 -9.99
C VAL A 39 -1.37 13.53 -10.78
N VAL A 40 -1.29 13.64 -12.10
CA VAL A 40 -2.36 13.25 -13.01
C VAL A 40 -1.87 12.05 -13.82
N ALA A 41 -2.65 10.99 -13.80
CA ALA A 41 -2.34 9.78 -14.53
C ALA A 41 -3.61 9.25 -15.20
N TYR A 42 -3.43 8.46 -16.24
CA TYR A 42 -4.53 7.84 -16.96
C TYR A 42 -4.49 6.33 -16.75
N ALA A 43 -5.68 5.76 -16.58
CA ALA A 43 -5.80 4.32 -16.39
C ALA A 43 -7.09 3.84 -17.07
N SER A 44 -7.18 2.53 -17.30
CA SER A 44 -8.37 1.93 -17.88
C SER A 44 -9.56 2.13 -16.94
N LYS A 45 -10.68 2.58 -17.49
CA LYS A 45 -11.91 2.82 -16.73
C LYS A 45 -12.39 1.58 -15.99
N ASP A 46 -12.14 0.40 -16.54
CA ASP A 46 -12.61 -0.87 -15.97
C ASP A 46 -11.83 -1.29 -14.72
N ASN A 47 -10.71 -0.62 -14.44
CA ASN A 47 -9.86 -0.95 -13.27
C ASN A 47 -10.18 -0.13 -12.03
N PHE A 48 -11.26 0.62 -12.01
CA PHE A 48 -11.63 1.48 -10.90
C PHE A 48 -12.86 0.97 -10.16
N THR A 49 -12.87 1.17 -8.86
CA THR A 49 -14.02 0.88 -8.01
C THR A 49 -14.22 1.99 -7.00
N ASN A 50 -15.48 2.23 -6.63
CA ASN A 50 -15.83 3.15 -5.55
C ASN A 50 -15.87 2.45 -4.18
N GLU A 51 -15.72 1.12 -4.17
CA GLU A 51 -15.88 0.32 -2.96
C GLU A 51 -14.53 -0.24 -2.51
N LEU A 52 -14.03 0.24 -1.38
CA LEU A 52 -12.79 -0.22 -0.81
C LEU A 52 -12.94 -1.53 -0.04
N LYS A 53 -14.07 -1.70 0.65
CA LYS A 53 -14.29 -2.85 1.54
C LYS A 53 -14.15 -4.21 0.85
N PRO A 54 -14.76 -4.46 -0.33
CA PRO A 54 -14.55 -5.75 -1.01
C PRO A 54 -13.10 -6.02 -1.36
N MET A 55 -12.34 -4.99 -1.72
CA MET A 55 -10.90 -5.12 -2.01
C MET A 55 -10.12 -5.53 -0.75
N LEU A 56 -10.43 -4.91 0.38
CA LEU A 56 -9.74 -5.24 1.64
C LEU A 56 -10.11 -6.63 2.15
N VAL A 57 -11.35 -7.06 1.96
CA VAL A 57 -11.78 -8.41 2.32
C VAL A 57 -11.03 -9.46 1.47
N LYS A 58 -10.91 -9.21 0.18
CA LYS A 58 -10.14 -10.08 -0.70
C LYS A 58 -8.67 -10.13 -0.29
N ALA A 59 -8.08 -9.00 0.03
CA ALA A 59 -6.70 -8.92 0.48
C ALA A 59 -6.46 -9.67 1.78
N GLU A 60 -7.37 -9.53 2.74
CA GLU A 60 -7.31 -10.26 4.01
C GLU A 60 -7.35 -11.77 3.79
N GLN A 61 -8.23 -12.22 2.91
CA GLN A 61 -8.33 -13.62 2.56
C GLN A 61 -7.03 -14.15 1.96
N ILE A 62 -6.47 -13.43 1.00
CA ILE A 62 -5.20 -13.80 0.37
C ILE A 62 -4.07 -13.87 1.41
N TYR A 63 -3.99 -12.89 2.29
CA TYR A 63 -2.99 -12.85 3.35
C TYR A 63 -3.13 -14.04 4.28
N ASN A 64 -4.33 -14.30 4.77
CA ASN A 64 -4.59 -15.40 5.70
C ASN A 64 -4.30 -16.77 5.09
N GLU A 65 -4.69 -16.98 3.84
CA GLU A 65 -4.50 -18.26 3.16
C GLU A 65 -3.04 -18.55 2.82
N ASN A 66 -2.26 -17.54 2.51
CA ASN A 66 -0.88 -17.72 2.04
C ASN A 66 0.16 -17.57 3.14
N CYS A 67 -0.06 -16.72 4.12
CA CYS A 67 0.94 -16.41 5.13
C CYS A 67 0.74 -17.18 6.44
N GLY A 68 -0.45 -17.72 6.68
CA GLY A 68 -0.76 -18.48 7.89
C GLY A 68 -0.28 -19.91 7.91
N ILE A 69 0.30 -20.41 6.80
CA ILE A 69 0.66 -21.83 6.65
C ILE A 69 1.97 -22.16 7.36
N CYS A 70 2.95 -21.24 7.36
CA CYS A 70 4.31 -21.53 7.82
C CYS A 70 4.48 -21.40 9.34
N HIS A 71 3.82 -20.44 9.96
CA HIS A 71 3.85 -20.19 11.41
C HIS A 71 2.75 -19.20 11.78
N VAL A 72 2.76 -18.72 13.03
CA VAL A 72 1.73 -17.78 13.50
C VAL A 72 1.67 -16.58 12.57
N LEU A 73 0.46 -16.30 12.06
CA LEU A 73 0.21 -15.18 11.15
C LEU A 73 0.37 -13.85 11.90
N PRO A 74 1.30 -12.96 11.47
CA PRO A 74 1.43 -11.66 12.10
C PRO A 74 0.17 -10.81 11.89
N GLU A 75 -0.32 -10.21 12.96
CA GLU A 75 -1.38 -9.22 12.86
C GLU A 75 -0.88 -7.97 12.13
N PRO A 76 -1.67 -7.36 11.25
CA PRO A 76 -1.24 -6.12 10.60
C PRO A 76 -0.84 -5.01 11.56
N SER A 77 -1.46 -4.97 12.74
CA SER A 77 -1.19 -3.97 13.78
C SER A 77 0.13 -4.19 14.55
N HIS A 78 0.85 -5.28 14.29
CA HIS A 78 2.14 -5.54 14.92
C HIS A 78 3.28 -4.74 14.29
N SER A 79 3.05 -4.11 13.16
CA SER A 79 4.07 -3.34 12.45
C SER A 79 3.53 -2.01 11.96
N LYS A 80 4.42 -1.08 11.74
CA LYS A 80 4.08 0.22 11.18
C LYS A 80 3.92 0.13 9.66
N ALA A 81 3.18 1.06 9.08
CA ALA A 81 2.92 1.04 7.65
C ALA A 81 4.20 1.00 6.80
N ASN A 82 5.22 1.75 7.20
CA ASN A 82 6.48 1.80 6.46
C ASN A 82 7.31 0.51 6.55
N GLN A 83 6.98 -0.39 7.47
CA GLN A 83 7.67 -1.66 7.64
C GLN A 83 7.08 -2.78 6.78
N TRP A 84 5.78 -2.69 6.46
CA TRP A 84 5.08 -3.78 5.79
C TRP A 84 5.60 -4.12 4.40
N PRO A 85 5.96 -3.16 3.52
CA PRO A 85 6.48 -3.53 2.20
C PRO A 85 7.71 -4.44 2.28
N GLY A 86 8.65 -4.13 3.16
CA GLY A 86 9.85 -4.95 3.36
C GLY A 86 9.54 -6.30 3.99
N LEU A 87 8.67 -6.33 4.99
CA LEU A 87 8.26 -7.57 5.65
C LEU A 87 7.53 -8.50 4.68
N LEU A 88 6.60 -7.97 3.90
CA LEU A 88 5.89 -8.78 2.92
C LEU A 88 6.86 -9.31 1.86
N GLN A 89 7.75 -8.47 1.36
CA GLN A 89 8.72 -8.85 0.35
C GLN A 89 9.57 -10.04 0.81
N SER A 90 9.95 -10.07 2.08
CA SER A 90 10.76 -11.16 2.64
C SER A 90 9.99 -12.50 2.69
N MET A 91 8.67 -12.46 2.69
CA MET A 91 7.81 -13.65 2.77
C MET A 91 7.29 -14.12 1.42
N LEU A 92 7.28 -13.26 0.40
CA LEU A 92 6.62 -13.55 -0.88
C LEU A 92 7.16 -14.79 -1.59
N SER A 93 8.46 -15.06 -1.50
CA SER A 93 9.08 -16.23 -2.14
C SER A 93 8.55 -17.55 -1.58
N ARG A 94 7.95 -17.54 -0.41
CA ARG A 94 7.40 -18.73 0.26
C ARG A 94 5.89 -18.83 0.11
N THR A 95 5.28 -17.97 -0.68
CA THR A 95 3.84 -17.90 -0.85
C THR A 95 3.45 -18.11 -2.31
N ALA A 96 2.17 -18.42 -2.53
CA ALA A 96 1.58 -18.50 -3.85
C ALA A 96 0.85 -17.21 -4.27
N ILE A 97 1.13 -16.10 -3.60
CA ILE A 97 0.50 -14.81 -3.93
C ILE A 97 0.94 -14.37 -5.32
N GLU A 98 -0.03 -14.14 -6.20
CA GLU A 98 0.24 -13.65 -7.54
C GLU A 98 0.76 -12.22 -7.50
N LYS A 99 1.64 -11.89 -8.44
CA LYS A 99 2.27 -10.58 -8.52
C LYS A 99 1.25 -9.44 -8.55
N ASN A 100 0.14 -9.64 -9.26
CA ASN A 100 -0.91 -8.62 -9.34
C ASN A 100 -1.62 -8.39 -8.00
N ASP A 101 -1.61 -9.37 -7.11
CA ASP A 101 -2.25 -9.28 -5.81
C ASP A 101 -1.33 -8.75 -4.71
N GLU A 102 -0.02 -8.65 -4.97
CA GLU A 102 0.94 -8.14 -3.98
C GLU A 102 0.57 -6.72 -3.50
N TRP A 103 0.22 -5.83 -4.42
CA TRP A 103 -0.16 -4.46 -4.08
C TRP A 103 -1.45 -4.41 -3.27
N LEU A 104 -2.38 -5.30 -3.56
CA LEU A 104 -3.63 -5.39 -2.82
C LEU A 104 -3.36 -5.80 -1.36
N VAL A 105 -2.49 -6.78 -1.16
CA VAL A 105 -2.11 -7.23 0.18
C VAL A 105 -1.35 -6.13 0.93
N ILE A 106 -0.43 -5.43 0.27
CA ILE A 106 0.28 -4.29 0.88
C ILE A 106 -0.71 -3.23 1.35
N GLN A 107 -1.71 -2.90 0.55
CA GLN A 107 -2.74 -1.93 0.93
C GLN A 107 -3.49 -2.36 2.18
N TYR A 108 -3.88 -3.63 2.24
CA TYR A 108 -4.55 -4.19 3.41
C TYR A 108 -3.67 -4.06 4.67
N LEU A 109 -2.42 -4.50 4.58
CA LEU A 109 -1.49 -4.48 5.71
C LEU A 109 -1.20 -3.06 6.19
N GLN A 110 -0.93 -2.14 5.27
CA GLN A 110 -0.63 -0.75 5.63
C GLN A 110 -1.83 -0.04 6.25
N LYS A 111 -3.03 -0.28 5.72
CA LYS A 111 -4.24 0.37 6.24
C LYS A 111 -4.66 -0.15 7.62
N HIS A 112 -4.19 -1.32 8.01
CA HIS A 112 -4.47 -1.91 9.32
C HIS A 112 -3.25 -1.91 10.26
N SER A 113 -2.17 -1.23 9.89
CA SER A 113 -0.95 -1.20 10.67
C SER A 113 -1.10 -0.37 11.95
N GLU A 114 -0.13 -0.54 12.85
CA GLU A 114 -0.14 0.06 14.19
C GLU A 114 -0.38 1.57 14.17
N ASP A 115 0.27 2.26 13.24
CA ASP A 115 0.27 3.73 13.18
C ASP A 115 -0.79 4.33 12.23
N VAL A 116 -1.68 3.49 11.70
CA VAL A 116 -2.70 3.96 10.75
C VAL A 116 -4.10 3.69 11.29
N LYS A 117 -4.93 4.72 11.29
CA LYS A 117 -6.34 4.59 11.63
C LYS A 117 -7.16 4.54 10.34
N LEU A 118 -7.89 3.46 10.15
CA LEU A 118 -8.61 3.19 8.91
C LEU A 118 -9.55 4.32 8.48
N LYS A 119 -10.22 4.94 9.44
CA LYS A 119 -11.15 6.02 9.16
C LYS A 119 -10.51 7.29 8.58
N GLU A 120 -9.18 7.43 8.71
CA GLU A 120 -8.43 8.57 8.17
C GLU A 120 -8.09 8.41 6.69
N ILE A 121 -8.28 7.21 6.15
CA ILE A 121 -7.88 6.85 4.79
C ILE A 121 -9.07 6.73 3.83
N LYS A 122 -10.26 6.79 4.37
CA LYS A 122 -11.48 6.72 3.56
C LYS A 122 -11.66 7.92 2.66
#